data_4e38c366f7f67a63fe04b769c5ff06e2
#
_entry.id   4e38c366f7f67a63fe04b769c5ff06e2
#
_cell.length_a   1.000
_cell.length_b   1.000
_cell.length_c   1.000
_cell.angle_alpha   90.00
_cell.angle_beta   90.00
_cell.angle_gamma   90.00
#
_symmetry.space_group_name_H-M   'P 1'
#
loop_
_entity.id
_entity.type
_entity.pdbx_description
1 polymer ?
#
loop_
_entity_poly.entity_id
_entity_poly.type
_entity_poly.pdbx_seq_one_letter_code
_entity_poly.pdbx_strand_id
1 'polypeptide(L)'
;MTIKLTVLLTSFCSFSVLAAPSSYQKQTLLNDGKEIHYYVIQKGDNKSQDLLVLLQGSDCKSMVNNPNMVKNFGAVFPRNDILLVEKTGLNSLVGADGEEASEEDCPVEYMSQDSPIERADNYVAVLKQLKKDYQHIILLGGSEGALVTHLIAAKGDFISASIALNVGGQYFIDDVLYSIKNNTPKEDVANSLEGFNQFAQAAKHKQLNDDQFVSGHGPRWWYEMLTIDNLKLVQAIKTPHLVIQTMADTNVDAYSTERMMSQTNNPSVNFKKYEKLDHFFKDNKGQLHTEMIVKDIQNWYSNAGLK
;
A
#
# COMPACT_ATOMS: atom_id res chain seq x y z
N MET A 1 63.91 41.10 -16.22
CA MET A 1 63.25 40.46 -15.09
C MET A 1 61.93 39.86 -15.62
N THR A 2 61.97 38.60 -16.03
CA THR A 2 60.92 37.96 -16.81
C THR A 2 60.13 37.02 -15.86
N ILE A 3 58.90 37.38 -15.57
CA ILE A 3 58.02 36.61 -14.70
C ILE A 3 57.37 35.48 -15.54
N LYS A 4 57.68 34.23 -15.23
CA LYS A 4 56.99 33.05 -15.79
C LYS A 4 55.71 32.79 -15.00
N LEU A 5 54.58 32.94 -15.68
CA LEU A 5 53.27 32.60 -15.15
C LEU A 5 52.99 31.11 -15.44
N THR A 6 53.04 30.25 -14.40
CA THR A 6 52.70 28.83 -14.52
C THR A 6 51.21 28.69 -14.31
N VAL A 7 50.47 28.38 -15.37
CA VAL A 7 49.02 28.05 -15.30
C VAL A 7 48.87 26.59 -14.91
N LEU A 8 48.38 26.35 -13.69
CA LEU A 8 47.94 25.01 -13.25
C LEU A 8 46.55 24.74 -13.85
N LEU A 9 46.47 23.84 -14.82
CA LEU A 9 45.18 23.28 -15.27
C LEU A 9 44.73 22.20 -14.27
N THR A 10 43.79 22.53 -13.40
CA THR A 10 43.05 21.55 -12.62
C THR A 10 41.95 20.94 -13.50
N SER A 11 42.17 19.70 -13.93
CA SER A 11 41.20 18.90 -14.64
C SER A 11 40.09 18.48 -13.63
N PHE A 12 38.93 19.14 -13.71
CA PHE A 12 37.73 18.70 -13.02
C PHE A 12 37.19 17.46 -13.76
N CYS A 13 37.50 16.26 -13.25
CA CYS A 13 36.76 15.05 -13.61
C CYS A 13 35.35 15.17 -13.01
N SER A 14 34.41 15.63 -13.82
CA SER A 14 32.97 15.55 -13.51
C SER A 14 32.58 14.07 -13.58
N PHE A 15 32.50 13.40 -12.44
CA PHE A 15 31.82 12.13 -12.32
C PHE A 15 30.32 12.39 -12.52
N SER A 16 29.84 12.21 -13.73
CA SER A 16 28.41 12.06 -13.99
C SER A 16 27.99 10.73 -13.33
N VAL A 17 27.37 10.84 -12.17
CA VAL A 17 26.61 9.71 -11.61
C VAL A 17 25.43 9.53 -12.55
N LEU A 18 25.61 8.64 -13.53
CA LEU A 18 24.50 8.07 -14.27
C LEU A 18 23.68 7.29 -13.25
N ALA A 19 22.58 7.88 -12.80
CA ALA A 19 21.52 7.13 -12.17
C ALA A 19 21.14 6.04 -13.17
N ALA A 20 21.39 4.77 -12.84
CA ALA A 20 20.93 3.66 -13.65
C ALA A 20 19.41 3.82 -13.81
N PRO A 21 18.86 3.81 -15.03
CA PRO A 21 17.43 3.80 -15.18
C PRO A 21 16.94 2.53 -14.49
N SER A 22 16.07 2.67 -13.51
CA SER A 22 15.28 1.55 -12.98
C SER A 22 14.35 1.15 -14.12
N SER A 23 14.80 0.20 -14.95
CA SER A 23 14.04 -0.28 -16.11
C SER A 23 12.94 -1.23 -15.65
N TYR A 24 11.93 -0.68 -14.94
CA TYR A 24 10.69 -1.39 -14.75
C TYR A 24 10.02 -1.54 -16.11
N GLN A 25 10.03 -2.75 -16.66
CA GLN A 25 9.32 -3.01 -17.91
C GLN A 25 7.81 -3.05 -17.62
N LYS A 26 7.10 -2.02 -18.09
CA LYS A 26 5.65 -2.00 -18.08
C LYS A 26 5.10 -3.16 -18.90
N GLN A 27 4.22 -3.93 -18.28
CA GLN A 27 3.42 -4.97 -18.91
C GLN A 27 1.95 -4.56 -18.87
N THR A 28 1.16 -5.07 -19.79
CA THR A 28 -0.27 -4.80 -19.88
C THR A 28 -1.02 -6.12 -20.02
N LEU A 29 -2.01 -6.32 -19.15
CA LEU A 29 -2.99 -7.39 -19.27
C LEU A 29 -4.33 -6.77 -19.69
N LEU A 30 -4.93 -7.30 -20.77
CA LEU A 30 -6.30 -6.97 -21.12
C LEU A 30 -7.24 -7.91 -20.37
N ASN A 31 -8.09 -7.36 -19.51
CA ASN A 31 -9.08 -8.10 -18.73
C ASN A 31 -10.45 -7.45 -18.89
N ASP A 32 -11.42 -8.16 -19.44
CA ASP A 32 -12.79 -7.68 -19.72
C ASP A 32 -12.83 -6.32 -20.46
N GLY A 33 -11.90 -6.14 -21.42
CA GLY A 33 -11.83 -4.91 -22.22
C GLY A 33 -11.10 -3.74 -21.55
N LYS A 34 -10.62 -3.90 -20.31
CA LYS A 34 -9.82 -2.91 -19.58
C LYS A 34 -8.35 -3.30 -19.54
N GLU A 35 -7.47 -2.32 -19.68
CA GLU A 35 -6.04 -2.51 -19.53
C GLU A 35 -5.62 -2.45 -18.05
N ILE A 36 -4.91 -3.48 -17.60
CA ILE A 36 -4.26 -3.51 -16.30
C ILE A 36 -2.76 -3.37 -16.53
N HIS A 37 -2.18 -2.30 -16.03
CA HIS A 37 -0.75 -2.05 -16.12
C HIS A 37 -0.03 -2.60 -14.90
N TYR A 38 1.05 -3.33 -15.11
CA TYR A 38 1.84 -3.90 -14.03
C TYR A 38 3.32 -4.01 -14.38
N TYR A 39 4.15 -4.21 -13.35
CA TYR A 39 5.59 -4.32 -13.47
C TYR A 39 6.07 -5.53 -12.67
N VAL A 40 6.98 -6.31 -13.25
CA VAL A 40 7.69 -7.37 -12.54
C VAL A 40 9.15 -6.96 -12.44
N ILE A 41 9.64 -6.81 -11.20
CA ILE A 41 11.02 -6.44 -10.89
C ILE A 41 11.77 -7.72 -10.54
N GLN A 42 12.68 -8.15 -11.39
CA GLN A 42 13.57 -9.27 -11.09
C GLN A 42 14.70 -8.81 -10.18
N LYS A 43 14.94 -9.55 -9.09
CA LYS A 43 15.96 -9.22 -8.08
C LYS A 43 17.32 -9.82 -8.33
N GLY A 44 17.44 -10.78 -9.22
CA GLY A 44 18.68 -11.48 -9.57
C GLY A 44 18.82 -11.71 -11.06
N ASP A 45 19.93 -12.36 -11.45
CA ASP A 45 20.21 -12.71 -12.85
C ASP A 45 19.22 -13.74 -13.40
N ASN A 46 18.63 -14.55 -12.53
CA ASN A 46 17.63 -15.53 -12.88
C ASN A 46 16.29 -15.15 -12.23
N LYS A 47 15.20 -15.49 -12.92
CA LYS A 47 13.84 -15.36 -12.39
C LYS A 47 13.70 -16.13 -11.08
N SER A 48 13.12 -15.49 -10.06
CA SER A 48 12.81 -16.14 -8.79
C SER A 48 11.70 -17.16 -8.94
N GLN A 49 11.68 -18.16 -8.05
CA GLN A 49 10.53 -19.05 -7.91
C GLN A 49 9.41 -18.43 -7.05
N ASP A 50 9.72 -17.35 -6.34
CA ASP A 50 8.83 -16.71 -5.39
C ASP A 50 8.55 -15.27 -5.80
N LEU A 51 7.30 -14.86 -5.66
CA LEU A 51 6.81 -13.52 -6.00
C LEU A 51 6.34 -12.78 -4.75
N LEU A 52 6.92 -11.63 -4.48
CA LEU A 52 6.41 -10.66 -3.52
C LEU A 52 5.52 -9.66 -4.23
N VAL A 53 4.27 -9.57 -3.83
CA VAL A 53 3.30 -8.60 -4.34
C VAL A 53 3.19 -7.45 -3.37
N LEU A 54 3.55 -6.24 -3.80
CA LEU A 54 3.43 -5.04 -2.97
C LEU A 54 2.16 -4.27 -3.33
N LEU A 55 1.41 -3.86 -2.29
CA LEU A 55 0.16 -3.14 -2.42
C LEU A 55 0.24 -1.82 -1.65
N GLN A 56 0.23 -0.68 -2.39
CA GLN A 56 0.33 0.66 -1.80
C GLN A 56 -0.97 1.08 -1.09
N GLY A 57 -0.85 2.09 -0.23
CA GLY A 57 -1.97 2.76 0.43
C GLY A 57 -2.85 3.59 -0.50
N SER A 58 -3.54 4.58 0.06
CA SER A 58 -4.53 5.41 -0.65
C SER A 58 -3.96 6.50 -1.55
N ASP A 59 -2.62 6.70 -1.55
CA ASP A 59 -2.02 7.73 -2.40
C ASP A 59 -2.28 7.52 -3.90
N CYS A 60 -2.25 8.60 -4.68
CA CYS A 60 -2.47 8.59 -6.13
C CYS A 60 -1.16 8.64 -6.94
N LYS A 61 -0.05 8.14 -6.38
CA LYS A 61 1.21 8.00 -7.12
C LYS A 61 1.25 6.67 -7.87
N SER A 62 1.96 6.66 -8.99
CA SER A 62 2.32 5.40 -9.63
C SER A 62 3.15 4.53 -8.68
N MET A 63 2.92 3.21 -8.74
CA MET A 63 3.67 2.22 -7.96
C MET A 63 5.17 2.31 -8.19
N VAL A 64 5.63 2.64 -9.41
CA VAL A 64 7.06 2.77 -9.73
C VAL A 64 7.67 4.05 -9.16
N ASN A 65 6.87 5.03 -8.83
CA ASN A 65 7.28 6.29 -8.21
C ASN A 65 7.19 6.25 -6.67
N ASN A 66 6.99 5.07 -6.09
CA ASN A 66 7.06 4.83 -4.65
C ASN A 66 8.32 3.99 -4.29
N PRO A 67 9.54 4.54 -4.43
CA PRO A 67 10.78 3.79 -4.25
C PRO A 67 10.96 3.31 -2.81
N ASN A 68 10.40 4.03 -1.83
CA ASN A 68 10.49 3.65 -0.43
C ASN A 68 9.76 2.34 -0.14
N MET A 69 8.61 2.10 -0.76
CA MET A 69 7.88 0.86 -0.63
C MET A 69 8.69 -0.31 -1.20
N VAL A 70 9.21 -0.18 -2.43
CA VAL A 70 10.02 -1.20 -3.08
C VAL A 70 11.32 -1.44 -2.30
N LYS A 71 12.02 -0.38 -1.88
CA LYS A 71 13.28 -0.47 -1.14
C LYS A 71 13.08 -1.11 0.22
N ASN A 72 12.13 -0.60 1.02
CA ASN A 72 11.98 -1.00 2.41
C ASN A 72 11.26 -2.35 2.52
N PHE A 73 10.11 -2.50 1.89
CA PHE A 73 9.33 -3.75 1.99
C PHE A 73 9.75 -4.81 0.99
N GLY A 74 10.36 -4.46 -0.14
CA GLY A 74 11.03 -5.41 -1.01
C GLY A 74 12.21 -6.12 -0.33
N ALA A 75 12.76 -5.57 0.78
CA ALA A 75 13.78 -6.21 1.60
C ALA A 75 13.24 -7.34 2.50
N VAL A 76 11.92 -7.47 2.66
CA VAL A 76 11.31 -8.60 3.41
C VAL A 76 11.71 -9.93 2.78
N PHE A 77 11.68 -10.01 1.46
CA PHE A 77 12.11 -11.20 0.70
C PHE A 77 13.12 -10.76 -0.39
N PRO A 78 14.40 -10.62 -0.05
CA PRO A 78 15.37 -9.96 -0.94
C PRO A 78 15.67 -10.73 -2.23
N ARG A 79 15.32 -12.03 -2.29
CA ARG A 79 15.51 -12.88 -3.48
C ARG A 79 14.24 -13.08 -4.29
N ASN A 80 13.09 -12.62 -3.81
CA ASN A 80 11.83 -12.74 -4.53
C ASN A 80 11.76 -11.67 -5.63
N ASP A 81 11.20 -12.03 -6.79
CA ASP A 81 10.74 -11.03 -7.73
C ASP A 81 9.61 -10.20 -7.11
N ILE A 82 9.45 -8.95 -7.54
CA ILE A 82 8.41 -8.06 -7.01
C ILE A 82 7.39 -7.76 -8.09
N LEU A 83 6.11 -7.93 -7.77
CA LEU A 83 5.00 -7.47 -8.59
C LEU A 83 4.45 -6.15 -8.05
N LEU A 84 4.32 -5.18 -8.94
CA LEU A 84 3.60 -3.92 -8.74
C LEU A 84 2.47 -3.84 -9.78
N VAL A 85 1.24 -3.51 -9.34
CA VAL A 85 0.10 -3.29 -10.24
C VAL A 85 -0.39 -1.87 -10.05
N GLU A 86 -0.52 -1.12 -11.14
CA GLU A 86 -1.02 0.26 -11.08
C GLU A 86 -2.50 0.28 -10.69
N LYS A 87 -2.88 1.32 -9.96
CA LYS A 87 -4.30 1.66 -9.79
C LYS A 87 -4.87 2.15 -11.12
N THR A 88 -6.13 1.87 -11.38
CA THR A 88 -6.82 2.35 -12.58
C THR A 88 -6.72 3.87 -12.67
N GLY A 89 -6.42 4.40 -13.85
CA GLY A 89 -6.23 5.84 -14.07
C GLY A 89 -4.85 6.39 -13.69
N LEU A 90 -3.94 5.57 -13.14
CA LEU A 90 -2.55 5.95 -12.88
C LEU A 90 -1.61 5.38 -13.95
N ASN A 91 -0.49 6.08 -14.14
CA ASN A 91 0.60 5.66 -15.00
C ASN A 91 1.95 6.15 -14.45
N SER A 92 3.05 5.68 -15.01
CA SER A 92 4.41 5.96 -14.54
C SER A 92 4.83 7.44 -14.54
N LEU A 93 4.04 8.35 -15.08
CA LEU A 93 4.30 9.79 -15.05
C LEU A 93 3.78 10.46 -13.77
N VAL A 94 2.77 9.85 -13.12
CA VAL A 94 2.17 10.44 -11.91
C VAL A 94 3.11 10.27 -10.72
N GLY A 95 3.55 11.40 -10.14
CA GLY A 95 4.52 11.44 -9.03
C GLY A 95 5.96 11.17 -9.47
N ALA A 96 6.29 11.29 -10.77
CA ALA A 96 7.65 11.05 -11.29
C ALA A 96 8.66 12.11 -10.85
N ASP A 97 8.22 13.30 -10.45
CA ASP A 97 9.03 14.41 -9.93
C ASP A 97 9.52 14.17 -8.49
N GLY A 98 8.98 13.14 -7.83
CA GLY A 98 9.33 12.78 -6.45
C GLY A 98 8.66 13.69 -5.40
N GLU A 99 7.85 14.66 -5.79
CA GLU A 99 7.05 15.47 -4.87
C GLU A 99 5.92 14.63 -4.28
N GLU A 100 5.55 14.92 -3.03
CA GLU A 100 4.33 14.34 -2.47
C GLU A 100 3.14 14.95 -3.21
N ALA A 101 2.45 14.13 -4.01
CA ALA A 101 1.23 14.56 -4.65
C ALA A 101 0.24 14.96 -3.56
N SER A 102 -0.20 16.22 -3.57
CA SER A 102 -1.33 16.63 -2.75
C SER A 102 -2.60 15.91 -3.26
N GLU A 103 -3.62 15.79 -2.43
CA GLU A 103 -4.90 15.21 -2.84
C GLU A 103 -5.52 15.97 -4.03
N GLU A 104 -5.14 17.24 -4.21
CA GLU A 104 -5.57 18.11 -5.31
C GLU A 104 -4.88 17.76 -6.64
N ASP A 105 -3.73 17.08 -6.59
CA ASP A 105 -2.95 16.70 -7.78
C ASP A 105 -3.32 15.31 -8.31
N CYS A 106 -4.27 14.61 -7.69
CA CYS A 106 -4.72 13.32 -8.16
C CYS A 106 -5.41 13.43 -9.52
N PRO A 107 -5.04 12.58 -10.52
CA PRO A 107 -5.72 12.58 -11.81
C PRO A 107 -7.21 12.32 -11.69
N VAL A 108 -8.04 13.11 -12.40
CA VAL A 108 -9.50 12.93 -12.41
C VAL A 108 -9.89 11.52 -12.86
N GLU A 109 -9.15 10.95 -13.82
CA GLU A 109 -9.37 9.58 -14.28
C GLU A 109 -9.18 8.56 -13.14
N TYR A 110 -8.15 8.73 -12.30
CA TYR A 110 -7.96 7.93 -11.10
C TYR A 110 -9.11 8.13 -10.12
N MET A 111 -9.40 9.37 -9.74
CA MET A 111 -10.43 9.65 -8.73
C MET A 111 -11.81 9.10 -9.11
N SER A 112 -12.16 9.17 -10.40
CA SER A 112 -13.46 8.68 -10.90
C SER A 112 -13.57 7.15 -10.97
N GLN A 113 -12.45 6.43 -11.10
CA GLN A 113 -12.43 4.99 -11.33
C GLN A 113 -11.86 4.19 -10.15
N ASP A 114 -11.24 4.86 -9.15
CA ASP A 114 -10.63 4.16 -8.02
C ASP A 114 -11.66 3.34 -7.24
N SER A 115 -11.26 2.12 -6.92
CA SER A 115 -12.09 1.14 -6.25
C SER A 115 -11.22 0.06 -5.61
N PRO A 116 -11.22 -0.12 -4.29
CA PRO A 116 -10.48 -1.17 -3.62
C PRO A 116 -10.91 -2.58 -4.08
N ILE A 117 -12.18 -2.78 -4.44
CA ILE A 117 -12.70 -4.05 -4.94
C ILE A 117 -12.16 -4.34 -6.35
N GLU A 118 -12.27 -3.38 -7.29
CA GLU A 118 -11.73 -3.53 -8.66
C GLU A 118 -10.20 -3.66 -8.62
N ARG A 119 -9.54 -2.92 -7.74
CA ARG A 119 -8.10 -3.04 -7.51
C ARG A 119 -7.73 -4.45 -7.10
N ALA A 120 -8.45 -5.07 -6.16
CA ALA A 120 -8.23 -6.47 -5.78
C ALA A 120 -8.45 -7.43 -6.95
N ASP A 121 -9.49 -7.21 -7.78
CA ASP A 121 -9.77 -8.03 -8.96
C ASP A 121 -8.66 -7.89 -10.02
N ASN A 122 -8.12 -6.70 -10.23
CA ASN A 122 -6.98 -6.47 -11.12
C ASN A 122 -5.74 -7.24 -10.67
N TYR A 123 -5.40 -7.21 -9.36
CA TYR A 123 -4.33 -8.04 -8.82
C TYR A 123 -4.60 -9.53 -9.05
N VAL A 124 -5.80 -10.01 -8.78
CA VAL A 124 -6.19 -11.43 -8.99
C VAL A 124 -6.05 -11.82 -10.46
N ALA A 125 -6.45 -10.98 -11.41
CA ALA A 125 -6.30 -11.24 -12.84
C ALA A 125 -4.83 -11.38 -13.24
N VAL A 126 -3.97 -10.43 -12.83
CA VAL A 126 -2.52 -10.49 -13.09
C VAL A 126 -1.89 -11.72 -12.43
N LEU A 127 -2.24 -12.01 -11.17
CA LEU A 127 -1.70 -13.16 -10.45
C LEU A 127 -2.12 -14.50 -11.06
N LYS A 128 -3.33 -14.62 -11.57
CA LYS A 128 -3.76 -15.83 -12.32
C LYS A 128 -2.92 -16.06 -13.58
N GLN A 129 -2.51 -14.99 -14.27
CA GLN A 129 -1.62 -15.10 -15.41
C GLN A 129 -0.20 -15.53 -14.99
N LEU A 130 0.32 -14.97 -13.88
CA LEU A 130 1.69 -15.18 -13.42
C LEU A 130 1.89 -16.46 -12.58
N LYS A 131 0.85 -17.02 -11.96
CA LYS A 131 0.96 -18.14 -11.01
C LYS A 131 1.63 -19.39 -11.56
N LYS A 132 1.64 -19.60 -12.88
CA LYS A 132 2.34 -20.72 -13.54
C LYS A 132 3.86 -20.57 -13.47
N ASP A 133 4.33 -19.37 -13.23
CA ASP A 133 5.73 -18.98 -13.28
C ASP A 133 6.35 -18.87 -11.87
N TYR A 134 5.54 -18.93 -10.81
CA TYR A 134 5.96 -18.78 -9.41
C TYR A 134 5.37 -19.88 -8.54
N GLN A 135 6.18 -20.43 -7.65
CA GLN A 135 5.77 -21.46 -6.69
C GLN A 135 5.06 -20.86 -5.48
N HIS A 136 5.58 -19.72 -4.99
CA HIS A 136 4.99 -19.02 -3.86
C HIS A 136 4.66 -17.58 -4.25
N ILE A 137 3.46 -17.15 -3.86
CA ILE A 137 2.97 -15.79 -4.04
C ILE A 137 2.66 -15.23 -2.66
N ILE A 138 3.32 -14.14 -2.30
CA ILE A 138 3.22 -13.52 -0.99
C ILE A 138 2.72 -12.09 -1.17
N LEU A 139 1.62 -11.73 -0.49
CA LEU A 139 1.07 -10.38 -0.51
C LEU A 139 1.61 -9.57 0.67
N LEU A 140 1.94 -8.31 0.45
CA LEU A 140 2.25 -7.34 1.50
C LEU A 140 1.65 -5.99 1.15
N GLY A 141 0.71 -5.51 1.96
CA GLY A 141 0.06 -4.23 1.79
C GLY A 141 0.02 -3.39 3.06
N GLY A 142 0.03 -2.06 2.90
CA GLY A 142 -0.07 -1.11 3.99
C GLY A 142 -1.28 -0.19 3.85
N SER A 143 -1.92 0.20 4.96
CA SER A 143 -3.08 1.09 4.98
C SER A 143 -4.21 0.54 4.08
N GLU A 144 -4.73 1.30 3.11
CA GLU A 144 -5.69 0.79 2.10
C GLU A 144 -5.14 -0.46 1.37
N GLY A 145 -3.83 -0.52 1.07
CA GLY A 145 -3.22 -1.70 0.47
C GLY A 145 -3.34 -2.95 1.35
N ALA A 146 -3.42 -2.81 2.66
CA ALA A 146 -3.68 -3.91 3.58
C ALA A 146 -5.13 -4.40 3.47
N LEU A 147 -6.12 -3.51 3.29
CA LEU A 147 -7.50 -3.90 2.99
C LEU A 147 -7.58 -4.63 1.64
N VAL A 148 -6.89 -4.13 0.61
CA VAL A 148 -6.82 -4.81 -0.70
C VAL A 148 -6.14 -6.19 -0.56
N THR A 149 -5.14 -6.33 0.32
CA THR A 149 -4.54 -7.63 0.68
C THR A 149 -5.57 -8.59 1.26
N HIS A 150 -6.44 -8.12 2.17
CA HIS A 150 -7.54 -8.94 2.71
C HIS A 150 -8.54 -9.34 1.61
N LEU A 151 -8.92 -8.41 0.73
CA LEU A 151 -9.83 -8.69 -0.39
C LEU A 151 -9.28 -9.79 -1.32
N ILE A 152 -7.98 -9.76 -1.63
CA ILE A 152 -7.33 -10.77 -2.47
C ILE A 152 -7.22 -12.11 -1.73
N ALA A 153 -6.70 -12.09 -0.49
CA ALA A 153 -6.46 -13.29 0.28
C ALA A 153 -7.77 -14.05 0.64
N ALA A 154 -8.88 -13.33 0.83
CA ALA A 154 -10.19 -13.94 1.05
C ALA A 154 -10.79 -14.62 -0.20
N LYS A 155 -10.34 -14.22 -1.42
CA LYS A 155 -10.86 -14.74 -2.70
C LYS A 155 -10.18 -16.02 -3.19
N GLY A 156 -8.95 -16.34 -2.71
CA GLY A 156 -8.18 -17.37 -3.36
C GLY A 156 -7.25 -18.18 -2.46
N ASP A 157 -7.07 -19.44 -2.86
CA ASP A 157 -6.14 -20.41 -2.27
C ASP A 157 -4.78 -20.45 -3.01
N PHE A 158 -4.60 -19.59 -4.02
CA PHE A 158 -3.36 -19.49 -4.81
C PHE A 158 -2.31 -18.59 -4.17
N ILE A 159 -2.62 -17.96 -3.05
CA ILE A 159 -1.70 -17.12 -2.25
C ILE A 159 -1.05 -18.01 -1.20
N SER A 160 0.27 -17.96 -1.08
CA SER A 160 1.02 -18.74 -0.10
C SER A 160 1.01 -18.12 1.29
N ALA A 161 1.06 -16.80 1.36
CA ALA A 161 0.96 -16.03 2.59
C ALA A 161 0.55 -14.59 2.31
N SER A 162 0.06 -13.89 3.33
CA SER A 162 -0.28 -12.46 3.21
C SER A 162 0.03 -11.67 4.48
N ILE A 163 0.42 -10.40 4.32
CA ILE A 163 0.79 -9.50 5.38
C ILE A 163 0.03 -8.19 5.20
N ALA A 164 -0.69 -7.77 6.24
CA ALA A 164 -1.46 -6.53 6.30
C ALA A 164 -0.88 -5.61 7.37
N LEU A 165 -0.47 -4.40 6.98
CA LEU A 165 0.15 -3.40 7.84
C LEU A 165 -0.80 -2.23 8.06
N ASN A 166 -1.16 -1.95 9.33
CA ASN A 166 -1.99 -0.79 9.71
C ASN A 166 -3.30 -0.68 8.90
N VAL A 167 -4.04 -1.80 8.86
CA VAL A 167 -5.25 -1.94 8.02
C VAL A 167 -6.47 -1.18 8.57
N GLY A 168 -6.47 -0.87 9.88
CA GLY A 168 -7.65 -0.33 10.56
C GLY A 168 -8.59 -1.40 11.11
N GLY A 169 -9.76 -0.95 11.59
CA GLY A 169 -10.75 -1.80 12.25
C GLY A 169 -11.69 -2.53 11.30
N GLN A 170 -12.85 -2.95 11.86
CA GLN A 170 -13.87 -3.68 11.09
C GLN A 170 -14.49 -2.81 10.00
N TYR A 171 -14.76 -1.55 10.30
CA TYR A 171 -15.37 -0.59 9.37
C TYR A 171 -14.52 0.67 9.25
N PHE A 172 -14.23 1.06 8.03
CA PHE A 172 -13.42 2.24 7.73
C PHE A 172 -13.97 3.56 8.32
N ILE A 173 -15.28 3.65 8.52
CA ILE A 173 -15.88 4.85 9.15
C ILE A 173 -15.30 5.12 10.53
N ASP A 174 -15.00 4.07 11.31
CA ASP A 174 -14.45 4.22 12.66
C ASP A 174 -13.05 4.83 12.62
N ASP A 175 -12.23 4.41 11.62
CA ASP A 175 -10.89 4.94 11.42
C ASP A 175 -10.91 6.42 11.02
N VAL A 176 -11.82 6.83 10.11
CA VAL A 176 -11.96 8.24 9.71
C VAL A 176 -12.43 9.11 10.89
N LEU A 177 -13.44 8.66 11.63
CA LEU A 177 -13.92 9.40 12.82
C LEU A 177 -12.83 9.51 13.89
N TYR A 178 -11.99 8.48 14.05
CA TYR A 178 -10.85 8.51 14.95
C TYR A 178 -9.78 9.49 14.45
N SER A 179 -9.44 9.45 13.16
CA SER A 179 -8.47 10.36 12.54
C SER A 179 -8.90 11.83 12.67
N ILE A 180 -10.18 12.14 12.41
CA ILE A 180 -10.72 13.49 12.60
C ILE A 180 -10.51 13.97 14.06
N LYS A 181 -10.78 13.12 15.04
CA LYS A 181 -10.62 13.48 16.46
C LYS A 181 -9.17 13.78 16.86
N ASN A 182 -8.21 13.11 16.21
CA ASN A 182 -6.80 13.22 16.57
C ASN A 182 -6.01 14.25 15.75
N ASN A 183 -6.45 14.53 14.51
CA ASN A 183 -5.68 15.35 13.56
C ASN A 183 -6.35 16.68 13.21
N THR A 184 -7.59 16.94 13.71
CA THR A 184 -8.30 18.21 13.49
C THR A 184 -8.13 19.14 14.70
N PRO A 185 -7.99 20.48 14.51
CA PRO A 185 -8.01 21.45 15.60
C PRO A 185 -9.25 21.27 16.49
N LYS A 186 -9.10 21.40 17.80
CA LYS A 186 -10.17 21.08 18.77
C LYS A 186 -11.49 21.82 18.52
N GLU A 187 -11.38 23.08 18.08
CA GLU A 187 -12.51 23.95 17.74
C GLU A 187 -13.32 23.43 16.54
N ASP A 188 -12.69 22.72 15.62
CA ASP A 188 -13.30 22.25 14.37
C ASP A 188 -13.78 20.80 14.44
N VAL A 189 -13.36 20.03 15.45
CA VAL A 189 -13.66 18.58 15.56
C VAL A 189 -15.15 18.29 15.48
N ALA A 190 -15.99 19.03 16.22
CA ALA A 190 -17.43 18.77 16.25
C ALA A 190 -18.08 18.96 14.86
N ASN A 191 -17.75 20.04 14.18
CA ASN A 191 -18.26 20.34 12.83
C ASN A 191 -17.73 19.33 11.80
N SER A 192 -16.45 18.94 11.90
CA SER A 192 -15.85 17.95 11.02
C SER A 192 -16.48 16.57 11.17
N LEU A 193 -16.75 16.14 12.41
CA LEU A 193 -17.43 14.87 12.69
C LEU A 193 -18.86 14.87 12.14
N GLU A 194 -19.62 15.97 12.35
CA GLU A 194 -20.97 16.09 11.81
C GLU A 194 -20.98 16.09 10.29
N GLY A 195 -20.12 16.90 9.66
CA GLY A 195 -20.00 16.98 8.22
C GLY A 195 -19.61 15.63 7.61
N PHE A 196 -18.63 14.94 8.21
CA PHE A 196 -18.25 13.61 7.74
C PHE A 196 -19.35 12.57 7.90
N ASN A 197 -20.10 12.58 9.01
CA ASN A 197 -21.22 11.66 9.17
C ASN A 197 -22.30 11.87 8.12
N GLN A 198 -22.65 13.12 7.78
CA GLN A 198 -23.60 13.44 6.70
C GLN A 198 -23.08 12.95 5.33
N PHE A 199 -21.82 13.23 5.03
CA PHE A 199 -21.14 12.74 3.83
C PHE A 199 -21.15 11.21 3.75
N ALA A 200 -20.77 10.51 4.83
CA ALA A 200 -20.71 9.06 4.88
C ALA A 200 -22.09 8.41 4.67
N GLN A 201 -23.16 9.02 5.18
CA GLN A 201 -24.53 8.57 4.89
C GLN A 201 -24.87 8.74 3.41
N ALA A 202 -24.58 9.90 2.82
CA ALA A 202 -24.80 10.11 1.39
C ALA A 202 -24.00 9.12 0.53
N ALA A 203 -22.72 8.87 0.86
CA ALA A 203 -21.88 7.92 0.17
C ALA A 203 -22.43 6.47 0.25
N LYS A 204 -22.80 6.01 1.46
CA LYS A 204 -23.39 4.67 1.65
C LYS A 204 -24.70 4.47 0.90
N HIS A 205 -25.48 5.52 0.70
CA HIS A 205 -26.73 5.47 -0.06
C HIS A 205 -26.56 5.79 -1.55
N LYS A 206 -25.32 5.95 -2.03
CA LYS A 206 -24.99 6.29 -3.44
C LYS A 206 -25.64 7.59 -3.90
N GLN A 207 -25.66 8.60 -3.04
CA GLN A 207 -26.27 9.91 -3.28
C GLN A 207 -25.23 10.99 -3.63
N LEU A 208 -23.94 10.65 -3.68
CA LEU A 208 -22.90 11.55 -4.15
C LEU A 208 -22.96 11.68 -5.69
N ASN A 209 -22.66 12.86 -6.20
CA ASN A 209 -22.52 13.08 -7.64
C ASN A 209 -21.21 12.43 -8.13
N ASP A 210 -21.17 12.01 -9.40
CA ASP A 210 -20.01 11.31 -9.99
C ASP A 210 -18.72 12.16 -10.00
N ASP A 211 -18.83 13.47 -9.96
CA ASP A 211 -17.73 14.45 -9.91
C ASP A 211 -17.44 14.96 -8.50
N GLN A 212 -18.07 14.42 -7.48
CA GLN A 212 -17.86 14.79 -6.08
C GLN A 212 -16.65 14.05 -5.51
N PHE A 213 -15.46 14.59 -5.74
CA PHE A 213 -14.22 14.06 -5.21
C PHE A 213 -13.92 14.63 -3.82
N VAL A 214 -13.53 13.76 -2.89
CA VAL A 214 -13.16 14.13 -1.51
C VAL A 214 -11.92 13.36 -1.13
N SER A 215 -10.92 14.05 -0.60
CA SER A 215 -9.63 13.47 -0.19
C SER A 215 -8.99 12.59 -1.27
N GLY A 216 -9.00 13.09 -2.52
CA GLY A 216 -8.38 12.39 -3.66
C GLY A 216 -9.15 11.17 -4.18
N HIS A 217 -10.40 10.95 -3.73
CA HIS A 217 -11.20 9.78 -4.10
C HIS A 217 -12.61 10.14 -4.51
N GLY A 218 -13.19 9.33 -5.41
CA GLY A 218 -14.53 9.51 -5.92
C GLY A 218 -15.61 8.72 -5.16
N PRO A 219 -16.88 8.89 -5.59
CA PRO A 219 -18.04 8.30 -4.91
C PRO A 219 -18.00 6.79 -4.79
N ARG A 220 -17.47 6.09 -5.80
CA ARG A 220 -17.36 4.63 -5.81
C ARG A 220 -16.41 4.13 -4.71
N TRP A 221 -15.21 4.72 -4.60
CA TRP A 221 -14.24 4.39 -3.58
C TRP A 221 -14.83 4.61 -2.19
N TRP A 222 -15.46 5.76 -1.94
CA TRP A 222 -16.09 6.06 -0.67
C TRP A 222 -17.20 5.07 -0.30
N TYR A 223 -18.05 4.71 -1.26
CA TYR A 223 -19.09 3.69 -1.04
C TYR A 223 -18.47 2.35 -0.63
N GLU A 224 -17.48 1.88 -1.37
CA GLU A 224 -16.85 0.58 -1.12
C GLU A 224 -16.11 0.58 0.22
N MET A 225 -15.27 1.59 0.50
CA MET A 225 -14.55 1.70 1.77
C MET A 225 -15.47 1.74 2.98
N LEU A 226 -16.60 2.46 2.89
CA LEU A 226 -17.56 2.60 3.99
C LEU A 226 -18.48 1.37 4.17
N THR A 227 -18.52 0.45 3.21
CA THR A 227 -19.42 -0.72 3.26
C THR A 227 -18.70 -2.07 3.39
N ILE A 228 -17.40 -2.13 3.14
CA ILE A 228 -16.61 -3.35 3.32
C ILE A 228 -16.58 -3.72 4.82
N ASP A 229 -16.89 -4.99 5.11
CA ASP A 229 -16.74 -5.59 6.44
C ASP A 229 -15.40 -6.34 6.51
N ASN A 230 -14.39 -5.68 7.07
CA ASN A 230 -13.04 -6.20 7.13
C ASN A 230 -12.91 -7.47 8.00
N LEU A 231 -13.73 -7.59 9.06
CA LEU A 231 -13.76 -8.80 9.89
C LEU A 231 -14.17 -10.04 9.08
N LYS A 232 -15.19 -9.92 8.22
CA LYS A 232 -15.61 -11.01 7.34
C LYS A 232 -14.52 -11.44 6.37
N LEU A 233 -13.75 -10.48 5.84
CA LEU A 233 -12.62 -10.77 4.96
C LEU A 233 -11.56 -11.57 5.70
N VAL A 234 -11.12 -11.11 6.87
CA VAL A 234 -10.10 -11.77 7.69
C VAL A 234 -10.54 -13.18 8.11
N GLN A 235 -11.82 -13.37 8.44
CA GLN A 235 -12.38 -14.69 8.78
C GLN A 235 -12.39 -15.65 7.58
N ALA A 236 -12.45 -15.15 6.35
CA ALA A 236 -12.47 -15.95 5.13
C ALA A 236 -11.08 -16.35 4.62
N ILE A 237 -10.00 -15.77 5.12
CA ILE A 237 -8.62 -16.08 4.71
C ILE A 237 -8.24 -17.49 5.15
N LYS A 238 -7.73 -18.31 4.22
CA LYS A 238 -7.38 -19.72 4.47
C LYS A 238 -5.88 -19.98 4.56
N THR A 239 -5.07 -19.07 4.08
CA THR A 239 -3.61 -19.16 4.06
C THR A 239 -3.00 -18.41 5.23
N PRO A 240 -1.75 -18.69 5.63
CA PRO A 240 -1.06 -17.94 6.67
C PRO A 240 -1.15 -16.43 6.44
N HIS A 241 -1.65 -15.74 7.45
CA HIS A 241 -1.91 -14.30 7.39
C HIS A 241 -1.38 -13.60 8.62
N LEU A 242 -0.63 -12.52 8.43
CA LEU A 242 -0.09 -11.68 9.50
C LEU A 242 -0.69 -10.28 9.42
N VAL A 243 -1.37 -9.86 10.49
CA VAL A 243 -1.80 -8.48 10.70
C VAL A 243 -0.82 -7.80 11.65
N ILE A 244 -0.27 -6.67 11.23
CA ILE A 244 0.59 -5.81 12.06
C ILE A 244 -0.13 -4.48 12.27
N GLN A 245 -0.22 -4.05 13.55
CA GLN A 245 -0.80 -2.77 13.90
C GLN A 245 0.13 -1.98 14.82
N THR A 246 0.37 -0.73 14.48
CA THR A 246 1.06 0.25 15.30
C THR A 246 0.06 0.97 16.20
N MET A 247 0.32 1.01 17.51
CA MET A 247 -0.68 1.45 18.51
C MET A 247 -0.65 2.97 18.76
N ALA A 248 0.42 3.67 18.33
CA ALA A 248 0.47 5.13 18.34
C ALA A 248 0.00 5.74 17.00
N ASP A 249 -0.70 4.97 16.20
CA ASP A 249 -1.31 5.38 14.94
C ASP A 249 -2.43 6.40 15.20
N THR A 250 -2.44 7.51 14.45
CA THR A 250 -3.49 8.53 14.49
C THR A 250 -4.32 8.59 13.20
N ASN A 251 -3.97 7.78 12.20
CA ASN A 251 -4.68 7.70 10.93
C ASN A 251 -5.79 6.64 10.98
N VAL A 252 -5.50 5.51 11.63
CA VAL A 252 -6.49 4.44 11.85
C VAL A 252 -6.66 4.16 13.34
N ASP A 253 -7.86 3.71 13.75
CA ASP A 253 -8.13 3.34 15.16
C ASP A 253 -7.49 1.98 15.48
N ALA A 254 -6.27 2.02 16.00
CA ALA A 254 -5.52 0.83 16.37
C ALA A 254 -6.27 -0.06 17.38
N TYR A 255 -7.05 0.52 18.29
CA TYR A 255 -7.88 -0.24 19.24
C TYR A 255 -9.09 -0.88 18.55
N SER A 256 -9.62 -0.29 17.49
CA SER A 256 -10.65 -0.94 16.65
C SER A 256 -10.09 -2.16 15.93
N THR A 257 -8.85 -2.07 15.43
CA THR A 257 -8.13 -3.23 14.88
C THR A 257 -7.96 -4.32 15.94
N GLU A 258 -7.53 -3.98 17.14
CA GLU A 258 -7.35 -4.95 18.23
C GLU A 258 -8.69 -5.62 18.61
N ARG A 259 -9.78 -4.85 18.69
CA ARG A 259 -11.13 -5.40 18.93
C ARG A 259 -11.57 -6.36 17.81
N MET A 260 -11.34 -5.99 16.54
CA MET A 260 -11.63 -6.85 15.39
C MET A 260 -10.82 -8.15 15.46
N MET A 261 -9.54 -8.07 15.77
CA MET A 261 -8.69 -9.24 15.88
C MET A 261 -9.09 -10.16 17.03
N SER A 262 -9.57 -9.62 18.16
CA SER A 262 -10.09 -10.42 19.28
C SER A 262 -11.37 -11.21 18.93
N GLN A 263 -12.11 -10.78 17.91
CA GLN A 263 -13.30 -11.46 17.40
C GLN A 263 -12.97 -12.46 16.26
N THR A 264 -11.71 -12.47 15.81
CA THR A 264 -11.27 -13.35 14.72
C THR A 264 -10.92 -14.71 15.27
N ASN A 265 -11.74 -15.72 14.96
CA ASN A 265 -11.51 -17.13 15.34
C ASN A 265 -10.83 -17.92 14.21
N ASN A 266 -9.94 -17.28 13.45
CA ASN A 266 -9.27 -17.89 12.31
C ASN A 266 -7.85 -18.34 12.69
N PRO A 267 -7.54 -19.65 12.72
CA PRO A 267 -6.22 -20.15 13.12
C PRO A 267 -5.09 -19.77 12.15
N SER A 268 -5.43 -19.40 10.91
CA SER A 268 -4.45 -18.96 9.93
C SER A 268 -3.96 -17.52 10.17
N VAL A 269 -4.61 -16.78 11.07
CA VAL A 269 -4.36 -15.35 11.29
C VAL A 269 -3.52 -15.13 12.54
N ASN A 270 -2.41 -14.43 12.38
CA ASN A 270 -1.57 -13.94 13.47
C ASN A 270 -1.69 -12.43 13.60
N PHE A 271 -1.67 -11.92 14.82
CA PHE A 271 -1.73 -10.49 15.11
C PHE A 271 -0.51 -10.05 15.91
N LYS A 272 0.15 -8.97 15.46
CA LYS A 272 1.31 -8.37 16.13
C LYS A 272 1.12 -6.87 16.31
N LYS A 273 1.39 -6.36 17.53
CA LYS A 273 1.26 -4.95 17.88
C LYS A 273 2.62 -4.31 18.14
N TYR A 274 2.74 -3.00 17.85
CA TYR A 274 3.88 -2.17 18.20
C TYR A 274 3.40 -0.92 18.95
N GLU A 275 3.55 -0.92 20.25
CA GLU A 275 2.94 0.06 21.18
C GLU A 275 3.35 1.52 20.95
N LYS A 276 4.54 1.76 20.39
CA LYS A 276 5.17 3.10 20.36
C LYS A 276 5.38 3.65 18.93
N LEU A 277 4.87 2.98 17.93
CA LEU A 277 5.06 3.38 16.53
C LEU A 277 3.78 4.00 15.96
N ASP A 278 3.96 5.04 15.15
CA ASP A 278 2.91 5.69 14.38
C ASP A 278 2.56 4.93 13.08
N HIS A 279 1.64 5.46 12.28
CA HIS A 279 1.19 4.88 11.01
C HIS A 279 2.36 4.58 10.03
N PHE A 280 3.42 5.36 10.09
CA PHE A 280 4.59 5.27 9.21
C PHE A 280 5.77 4.54 9.85
N PHE A 281 5.53 3.82 10.96
CA PHE A 281 6.55 3.09 11.73
C PHE A 281 7.61 3.99 12.37
N LYS A 282 7.30 5.24 12.68
CA LYS A 282 8.15 6.15 13.43
C LYS A 282 7.81 6.11 14.91
N ASP A 283 8.82 6.24 15.74
CA ASP A 283 8.64 6.46 17.18
C ASP A 283 8.36 7.95 17.48
N ASN A 284 8.14 8.27 18.76
CA ASN A 284 7.90 9.63 19.24
C ASN A 284 9.08 10.62 19.06
N LYS A 285 10.24 10.12 18.62
CA LYS A 285 11.42 10.93 18.25
C LYS A 285 11.53 11.08 16.74
N GLY A 286 10.59 10.53 15.96
CA GLY A 286 10.60 10.53 14.51
C GLY A 286 11.56 9.50 13.88
N GLN A 287 12.15 8.58 14.69
CA GLN A 287 13.02 7.55 14.18
C GLN A 287 12.21 6.43 13.52
N LEU A 288 12.59 6.08 12.30
CA LEU A 288 11.94 5.03 11.50
C LEU A 288 12.39 3.64 11.96
N HIS A 289 11.45 2.72 12.13
CA HIS A 289 11.67 1.34 12.59
C HIS A 289 11.26 0.27 11.56
N THR A 290 11.23 0.60 10.27
CA THR A 290 10.84 -0.32 9.20
C THR A 290 11.70 -1.58 9.14
N GLU A 291 13.02 -1.48 9.41
CA GLU A 291 13.92 -2.65 9.43
C GLU A 291 13.51 -3.68 10.49
N MET A 292 13.05 -3.22 11.67
CA MET A 292 12.53 -4.12 12.70
C MET A 292 11.27 -4.83 12.24
N ILE A 293 10.34 -4.11 11.59
CA ILE A 293 9.11 -4.70 11.03
C ILE A 293 9.46 -5.76 9.98
N VAL A 294 10.38 -5.44 9.06
CA VAL A 294 10.87 -6.35 8.02
C VAL A 294 11.42 -7.65 8.64
N LYS A 295 12.27 -7.53 9.66
CA LYS A 295 12.86 -8.69 10.35
C LYS A 295 11.78 -9.55 11.04
N ASP A 296 10.79 -8.92 11.63
CA ASP A 296 9.71 -9.63 12.30
C ASP A 296 8.81 -10.37 11.32
N ILE A 297 8.55 -9.80 10.13
CA ILE A 297 7.84 -10.49 9.05
C ILE A 297 8.65 -11.70 8.57
N GLN A 298 9.97 -11.56 8.37
CA GLN A 298 10.86 -12.66 7.97
C GLN A 298 10.84 -13.80 8.99
N ASN A 299 10.89 -13.47 10.28
CA ASN A 299 10.83 -14.44 11.37
C ASN A 299 9.48 -15.17 11.38
N TRP A 300 8.37 -14.43 11.25
CA TRP A 300 7.03 -15.02 11.17
C TRP A 300 6.90 -15.98 9.99
N TYR A 301 7.32 -15.55 8.79
CA TYR A 301 7.24 -16.36 7.58
C TYR A 301 8.06 -17.66 7.70
N SER A 302 9.26 -17.57 8.26
CA SER A 302 10.13 -18.73 8.50
C SER A 302 9.52 -19.71 9.51
N ASN A 303 8.90 -19.19 10.58
CA ASN A 303 8.29 -20.01 11.64
C ASN A 303 6.97 -20.69 11.18
N ALA A 304 6.30 -20.10 10.20
CA ALA A 304 5.11 -20.70 9.58
C ALA A 304 5.44 -21.88 8.64
N GLY A 305 6.72 -22.25 8.49
CA GLY A 305 7.14 -23.33 7.63
C GLY A 305 7.04 -23.06 6.12
N LEU A 306 6.96 -21.78 5.77
CA LEU A 306 6.79 -21.30 4.39
C LEU A 306 8.16 -21.04 3.71
N LYS A 307 9.09 -21.99 3.80
CA LYS A 307 10.44 -21.90 3.21
C LYS A 307 10.47 -22.48 1.81
#